data_0f813f733a298dc189ed2a5c9a28f79c
#
_entry.id   0f813f733a298dc189ed2a5c9a28f79c
#
_cell.length_a   1.000
_cell.length_b   1.000
_cell.length_c   1.000
_cell.angle_alpha   90.00
_cell.angle_beta   90.00
_cell.angle_gamma   90.00
#
_symmetry.space_group_name_H-M   'P 1'
#
loop_
_entity.id
_entity.type
_entity.pdbx_description
1 polymer ?
#
loop_
_entity_poly.entity_id
_entity_poly.type
_entity_poly.pdbx_seq_one_letter_code
_entity_poly.pdbx_strand_id
1 'polypeptide(L)'
;MTSPEEAALFMETVQEILRYVKVTNGNLEEGNMRCDANINLNVWEDGKLWHTPISEIKNLNSFRSIRDACAYEAQRQLKEFQEDRQEFNPGFKVTMGWDEEHGKTVIQRTKNSFVDYRFVVEPDIKPFTVEESIIERAAKRVGELPEAKRTRLKKEYGLSDFDVETLTSSRDLAMWFEEAAAGTKDAKRTANIILTELLAKLNEEKKTISDVNITPAHISELVNAIDSKKISSAQGKIVFAKMLETAKMPSQIIKEEGMEVVSDNNAIEAIVDKVISANEKAVSDFKSGKTNVLGWLVGQVMKESHGKANPAMAKELVEKKLSAL
;
A
#
# COMPACT_ATOMS: atom_id res chain seq x y z
N MET A 1 15.63 -18.21 12.23
CA MET A 1 15.91 -17.57 10.94
C MET A 1 17.12 -18.21 10.33
N THR A 2 17.10 -18.42 9.02
CA THR A 2 18.09 -19.23 8.31
C THR A 2 18.78 -18.48 7.17
N SER A 3 18.36 -17.24 6.90
CA SER A 3 19.02 -16.37 5.91
C SER A 3 19.10 -14.91 6.36
N PRO A 4 20.00 -14.12 5.78
CA PRO A 4 20.07 -12.67 6.00
C PRO A 4 18.81 -11.92 5.61
N GLU A 5 18.17 -12.35 4.51
CA GLU A 5 16.91 -11.78 4.00
C GLU A 5 15.76 -12.00 4.98
N GLU A 6 15.68 -13.21 5.54
CA GLU A 6 14.68 -13.55 6.57
C GLU A 6 14.85 -12.70 7.83
N ALA A 7 16.09 -12.42 8.23
CA ALA A 7 16.38 -11.55 9.38
C ALA A 7 15.93 -10.10 9.13
N ALA A 8 16.18 -9.55 7.94
CA ALA A 8 15.72 -8.23 7.58
C ALA A 8 14.19 -8.17 7.51
N LEU A 9 13.55 -9.12 6.82
CA LEU A 9 12.10 -9.21 6.70
C LEU A 9 11.40 -9.36 8.06
N PHE A 10 11.99 -10.12 8.99
CA PHE A 10 11.48 -10.22 10.35
C PHE A 10 11.43 -8.86 11.04
N MET A 11 12.50 -8.08 10.94
CA MET A 11 12.56 -6.77 11.56
C MET A 11 11.64 -5.75 10.88
N GLU A 12 11.48 -5.81 9.56
CA GLU A 12 10.50 -5.02 8.80
C GLU A 12 9.07 -5.34 9.27
N THR A 13 8.74 -6.62 9.37
CA THR A 13 7.42 -7.07 9.84
C THR A 13 7.13 -6.63 11.27
N VAL A 14 8.12 -6.74 12.16
CA VAL A 14 7.98 -6.25 13.55
C VAL A 14 7.76 -4.74 13.57
N GLN A 15 8.52 -3.98 12.78
CA GLN A 15 8.34 -2.53 12.67
C GLN A 15 6.94 -2.18 12.17
N GLU A 16 6.47 -2.86 11.12
CA GLU A 16 5.12 -2.66 10.57
C GLU A 16 4.05 -2.88 11.64
N ILE A 17 4.11 -4.00 12.37
CA ILE A 17 3.16 -4.31 13.44
C ILE A 17 3.19 -3.23 14.52
N LEU A 18 4.37 -2.85 15.00
CA LEU A 18 4.52 -1.86 16.06
C LEU A 18 4.01 -0.47 15.66
N ARG A 19 4.24 -0.05 14.42
CA ARG A 19 3.67 1.17 13.84
C ARG A 19 2.15 1.07 13.71
N TYR A 20 1.66 -0.06 13.23
CA TYR A 20 0.24 -0.30 13.01
C TYR A 20 -0.57 -0.23 14.32
N VAL A 21 -0.04 -0.79 15.40
CA VAL A 21 -0.65 -0.69 16.74
C VAL A 21 -0.33 0.62 17.46
N LYS A 22 0.43 1.53 16.82
CA LYS A 22 0.77 2.88 17.31
C LYS A 22 1.52 2.90 18.64
N VAL A 23 2.43 1.95 18.87
CA VAL A 23 3.29 1.93 20.08
C VAL A 23 4.65 2.60 19.86
N THR A 24 5.11 2.70 18.61
CA THR A 24 6.35 3.39 18.24
C THR A 24 6.31 3.86 16.78
N ASN A 25 7.14 4.83 16.44
CA ASN A 25 7.44 5.18 15.04
C ASN A 25 8.38 4.17 14.38
N GLY A 26 9.08 3.35 15.19
CA GLY A 26 9.94 2.26 14.73
C GLY A 26 11.12 2.70 13.87
N ASN A 27 11.58 3.96 13.99
CA ASN A 27 12.71 4.44 13.21
C ASN A 27 14.02 3.94 13.84
N LEU A 28 14.75 3.10 13.10
CA LEU A 28 16.02 2.55 13.51
C LEU A 28 17.10 3.63 13.62
N GLU A 29 17.14 4.59 12.71
CA GLU A 29 18.12 5.67 12.68
C GLU A 29 17.96 6.63 13.87
N GLU A 30 16.73 6.84 14.32
CA GLU A 30 16.40 7.66 15.48
C GLU A 30 16.50 6.88 16.83
N GLY A 31 16.81 5.59 16.77
CA GLY A 31 16.89 4.74 17.95
C GLY A 31 15.55 4.38 18.61
N ASN A 32 14.42 4.62 17.91
CA ASN A 32 13.09 4.22 18.37
C ASN A 32 12.91 2.71 18.34
N MET A 33 13.75 2.02 17.60
CA MET A 33 13.86 0.57 17.50
C MET A 33 15.34 0.21 17.35
N ARG A 34 15.77 -0.92 17.92
CA ARG A 34 17.14 -1.40 17.82
C ARG A 34 17.16 -2.87 17.47
N CYS A 35 18.19 -3.28 16.75
CA CYS A 35 18.45 -4.66 16.40
C CYS A 35 19.87 -5.05 16.78
N ASP A 36 20.02 -6.13 17.52
CA ASP A 36 21.28 -6.83 17.74
C ASP A 36 21.11 -8.24 17.14
N ALA A 37 21.91 -8.59 16.13
CA ALA A 37 21.83 -9.90 15.48
C ALA A 37 22.84 -10.87 16.09
N ASN A 38 22.37 -12.05 16.46
CA ASN A 38 23.24 -13.15 16.90
C ASN A 38 23.33 -14.18 15.78
N ILE A 39 24.53 -14.45 15.30
CA ILE A 39 24.80 -15.35 14.17
C ILE A 39 25.77 -16.43 14.56
N ASN A 40 25.46 -17.65 14.18
CA ASN A 40 26.37 -18.77 14.05
C ASN A 40 25.94 -19.65 12.88
N LEU A 41 26.85 -20.48 12.40
CA LEU A 41 26.59 -21.40 11.29
C LEU A 41 26.46 -22.82 11.77
N ASN A 42 25.57 -23.56 11.11
CA ASN A 42 25.50 -25.02 11.15
C ASN A 42 26.24 -25.54 9.90
N VAL A 43 27.40 -26.15 10.10
CA VAL A 43 28.21 -26.67 8.99
C VAL A 43 28.20 -28.20 9.02
N TRP A 44 27.72 -28.82 7.95
CA TRP A 44 27.78 -30.26 7.79
C TRP A 44 29.06 -30.65 7.04
N GLU A 45 29.90 -31.46 7.66
CA GLU A 45 31.15 -31.94 7.09
C GLU A 45 31.44 -33.33 7.60
N ASP A 46 31.82 -34.24 6.70
CA ASP A 46 32.16 -35.64 6.98
C ASP A 46 31.13 -36.40 7.84
N GLY A 47 29.81 -36.07 7.61
CA GLY A 47 28.72 -36.67 8.36
C GLY A 47 28.53 -36.14 9.79
N LYS A 48 29.30 -35.14 10.20
CA LYS A 48 29.18 -34.42 11.50
C LYS A 48 28.60 -33.03 11.30
N LEU A 49 27.72 -32.62 12.19
CA LEU A 49 27.22 -31.25 12.30
C LEU A 49 28.14 -30.47 13.27
N TRP A 50 28.65 -29.37 12.75
CA TRP A 50 29.45 -28.42 13.51
C TRP A 50 28.67 -27.12 13.73
N HIS A 51 28.93 -26.44 14.83
CA HIS A 51 28.37 -25.12 15.14
C HIS A 51 29.53 -24.13 15.34
N THR A 52 29.51 -23.04 14.56
CA THR A 52 30.51 -21.98 14.74
C THR A 52 30.23 -21.15 16.00
N PRO A 53 31.24 -20.43 16.56
CA PRO A 53 31.00 -19.50 17.66
C PRO A 53 29.96 -18.43 17.34
N ILE A 54 29.23 -18.00 18.37
CA ILE A 54 28.22 -16.94 18.19
C ILE A 54 28.89 -15.58 18.09
N SER A 55 28.55 -14.82 17.03
CA SER A 55 28.85 -13.41 16.91
C SER A 55 27.58 -12.58 17.14
N GLU A 56 27.67 -11.61 18.07
CA GLU A 56 26.62 -10.60 18.29
C GLU A 56 26.98 -9.34 17.51
N ILE A 57 26.20 -9.03 16.46
CA ILE A 57 26.45 -7.86 15.62
C ILE A 57 25.61 -6.68 16.12
N LYS A 58 26.26 -5.55 16.35
CA LYS A 58 25.68 -4.28 16.80
C LYS A 58 25.79 -3.21 15.71
N ASN A 59 25.16 -2.07 15.93
CA ASN A 59 25.13 -0.92 15.02
C ASN A 59 24.36 -1.20 13.71
N LEU A 60 23.26 -1.93 13.82
CA LEU A 60 22.37 -2.26 12.71
C LEU A 60 21.25 -1.22 12.62
N ASN A 61 21.52 -0.12 11.90
CA ASN A 61 20.63 1.05 11.88
C ASN A 61 19.64 1.07 10.70
N SER A 62 19.67 0.04 9.84
CA SER A 62 18.71 -0.12 8.72
C SER A 62 18.48 -1.60 8.44
N PHE A 63 17.37 -1.94 7.77
CA PHE A 63 17.11 -3.32 7.35
C PHE A 63 18.14 -3.82 6.34
N ARG A 64 18.66 -2.91 5.52
CA ARG A 64 19.77 -3.21 4.62
C ARG A 64 21.02 -3.57 5.40
N SER A 65 21.38 -2.79 6.43
CA SER A 65 22.53 -3.09 7.30
C SER A 65 22.36 -4.43 8.02
N ILE A 66 21.15 -4.80 8.44
CA ILE A 66 20.86 -6.11 9.04
C ILE A 66 21.16 -7.22 8.04
N ARG A 67 20.62 -7.15 6.84
CA ARG A 67 20.86 -8.15 5.79
C ARG A 67 22.34 -8.26 5.44
N ASP A 68 22.97 -7.12 5.11
CA ASP A 68 24.34 -7.09 4.60
C ASP A 68 25.35 -7.52 5.67
N ALA A 69 25.14 -7.12 6.92
CA ALA A 69 25.97 -7.56 8.06
C ALA A 69 25.81 -9.05 8.33
N CYS A 70 24.60 -9.59 8.31
CA CYS A 70 24.36 -11.03 8.48
C CYS A 70 25.00 -11.83 7.35
N ALA A 71 24.92 -11.38 6.11
CA ALA A 71 25.54 -12.05 4.96
C ALA A 71 27.06 -12.05 5.05
N TYR A 72 27.66 -10.89 5.36
CA TYR A 72 29.10 -10.79 5.55
C TYR A 72 29.61 -11.69 6.68
N GLU A 73 28.96 -11.63 7.83
CA GLU A 73 29.37 -12.40 9.02
C GLU A 73 29.26 -13.91 8.78
N ALA A 74 28.23 -14.36 8.08
CA ALA A 74 28.11 -15.77 7.72
C ALA A 74 29.29 -16.24 6.83
N GLN A 75 29.69 -15.43 5.86
CA GLN A 75 30.85 -15.75 5.01
C GLN A 75 32.17 -15.72 5.80
N ARG A 76 32.33 -14.72 6.68
CA ARG A 76 33.51 -14.62 7.56
C ARG A 76 33.66 -15.86 8.46
N GLN A 77 32.58 -16.26 9.14
CA GLN A 77 32.58 -17.44 10.01
C GLN A 77 32.84 -18.73 9.24
N LEU A 78 32.29 -18.88 8.04
CA LEU A 78 32.56 -20.06 7.22
C LEU A 78 34.03 -20.15 6.83
N LYS A 79 34.65 -19.03 6.46
CA LYS A 79 36.07 -18.98 6.15
C LYS A 79 36.95 -19.34 7.35
N GLU A 80 36.70 -18.73 8.52
CA GLU A 80 37.43 -19.06 9.74
C GLU A 80 37.25 -20.53 10.15
N PHE A 81 36.03 -21.06 10.02
CA PHE A 81 35.78 -22.48 10.30
C PHE A 81 36.60 -23.39 9.38
N GLN A 82 36.76 -23.05 8.11
CA GLN A 82 37.59 -23.82 7.17
C GLN A 82 39.06 -23.78 7.51
N GLU A 83 39.56 -22.70 8.15
CA GLU A 83 40.95 -22.50 8.51
C GLU A 83 41.31 -23.19 9.84
N ASP A 84 40.52 -23.03 10.89
CA ASP A 84 40.86 -23.43 12.26
C ASP A 84 39.87 -24.36 12.98
N ARG A 85 38.70 -24.65 12.35
CA ARG A 85 37.69 -25.57 12.92
C ARG A 85 37.18 -25.14 14.30
N GLN A 86 37.13 -23.84 14.62
CA GLN A 86 36.59 -23.40 15.90
C GLN A 86 35.13 -23.84 16.07
N GLU A 87 34.86 -24.55 17.18
CA GLU A 87 33.54 -25.05 17.52
C GLU A 87 32.87 -24.14 18.56
N PHE A 88 31.54 -24.11 18.52
CA PHE A 88 30.73 -23.38 19.51
C PHE A 88 31.10 -23.76 20.94
N ASN A 89 31.41 -22.73 21.71
CA ASN A 89 31.59 -22.85 23.17
C ASN A 89 30.54 -21.93 23.84
N PRO A 90 29.63 -22.49 24.67
CA PRO A 90 28.57 -21.71 25.32
C PRO A 90 29.06 -20.49 26.12
N GLY A 91 30.31 -20.55 26.64
CA GLY A 91 30.91 -19.43 27.38
C GLY A 91 31.59 -18.37 26.54
N PHE A 92 31.66 -18.56 25.20
CA PHE A 92 32.40 -17.68 24.32
C PHE A 92 31.45 -16.98 23.31
N LYS A 93 31.44 -15.66 23.36
CA LYS A 93 30.66 -14.81 22.46
C LYS A 93 31.51 -13.62 22.03
N VAL A 94 31.56 -13.35 20.75
CA VAL A 94 32.23 -12.18 20.19
C VAL A 94 31.21 -11.11 19.89
N THR A 95 31.46 -9.90 20.36
CA THR A 95 30.66 -8.74 19.97
C THR A 95 31.33 -8.03 18.80
N MET A 96 30.59 -7.93 17.68
CA MET A 96 31.00 -7.30 16.45
C MET A 96 30.23 -5.99 16.27
N GLY A 97 30.85 -5.00 15.62
CA GLY A 97 30.15 -3.81 15.13
C GLY A 97 30.05 -3.88 13.62
N TRP A 98 28.93 -3.47 13.06
CA TRP A 98 28.81 -3.26 11.61
C TRP A 98 29.46 -1.94 11.23
N ASP A 99 30.42 -2.00 10.30
CA ASP A 99 31.06 -0.86 9.65
C ASP A 99 30.41 -0.73 8.26
N GLU A 100 29.44 0.18 8.15
CA GLU A 100 28.65 0.35 6.94
C GLU A 100 29.46 0.95 5.80
N GLU A 101 30.43 1.81 6.11
CA GLU A 101 31.29 2.44 5.11
C GLU A 101 32.18 1.42 4.39
N HIS A 102 32.71 0.44 5.12
CA HIS A 102 33.59 -0.59 4.57
C HIS A 102 32.86 -1.91 4.28
N GLY A 103 31.57 -2.02 4.62
CA GLY A 103 30.76 -3.22 4.38
C GLY A 103 31.28 -4.47 5.09
N LYS A 104 31.74 -4.36 6.34
CA LYS A 104 32.33 -5.46 7.10
C LYS A 104 31.99 -5.39 8.58
N THR A 105 32.08 -6.53 9.25
CA THR A 105 32.04 -6.58 10.72
C THR A 105 33.44 -6.36 11.31
N VAL A 106 33.51 -5.65 12.43
CA VAL A 106 34.75 -5.40 13.19
C VAL A 106 34.59 -5.85 14.64
N ILE A 107 35.60 -6.50 15.19
CA ILE A 107 35.57 -6.97 16.60
C ILE A 107 35.55 -5.74 17.50
N GLN A 108 34.55 -5.64 18.38
CA GLN A 108 34.48 -4.63 19.44
C GLN A 108 35.00 -5.17 20.77
N ARG A 109 34.57 -6.37 21.12
CA ARG A 109 35.05 -7.05 22.34
C ARG A 109 34.80 -8.55 22.27
N THR A 110 35.63 -9.31 23.00
CA THR A 110 35.41 -10.73 23.27
C THR A 110 34.96 -10.89 24.73
N LYS A 111 33.93 -11.70 24.95
CA LYS A 111 33.43 -12.03 26.29
C LYS A 111 33.74 -13.50 26.57
N ASN A 112 34.60 -13.75 27.61
CA ASN A 112 34.98 -15.09 28.03
C ASN A 112 34.23 -15.56 29.27
N SER A 113 33.15 -14.91 29.68
CA SER A 113 32.36 -15.29 30.85
C SER A 113 30.89 -15.01 30.65
N PHE A 114 30.04 -15.88 31.21
CA PHE A 114 28.63 -15.57 31.40
C PHE A 114 28.52 -14.36 32.32
N VAL A 115 27.92 -13.29 31.86
CA VAL A 115 27.48 -12.20 32.73
C VAL A 115 26.18 -12.66 33.37
N ASP A 116 26.24 -12.99 34.65
CA ASP A 116 25.05 -13.26 35.46
C ASP A 116 24.32 -11.91 35.70
N TYR A 117 23.32 -11.64 34.88
CA TYR A 117 22.40 -10.54 35.11
C TYR A 117 21.44 -10.97 36.21
N ARG A 118 21.84 -10.79 37.47
CA ARG A 118 20.95 -11.03 38.62
C ARG A 118 19.75 -10.11 38.47
N PHE A 119 18.62 -10.66 37.99
CA PHE A 119 17.35 -9.94 37.93
C PHE A 119 16.86 -9.70 39.37
N VAL A 120 17.18 -8.52 39.89
CA VAL A 120 16.69 -8.05 41.18
C VAL A 120 15.36 -7.35 40.96
N VAL A 121 14.36 -7.66 41.80
CA VAL A 121 13.09 -6.94 41.80
C VAL A 121 13.37 -5.47 42.07
N GLU A 122 12.82 -4.58 41.22
CA GLU A 122 12.95 -3.15 41.38
C GLU A 122 12.32 -2.70 42.73
N PRO A 123 13.09 -2.13 43.63
CA PRO A 123 12.60 -1.86 44.99
C PRO A 123 11.52 -0.77 45.04
N ASP A 124 11.50 0.14 44.05
CA ASP A 124 10.55 1.22 43.96
C ASP A 124 9.21 0.83 43.31
N ILE A 125 9.13 -0.37 42.73
CA ILE A 125 7.91 -0.89 42.09
C ILE A 125 7.35 -2.04 42.92
N LYS A 126 6.21 -1.80 43.55
CA LYS A 126 5.49 -2.86 44.25
C LYS A 126 4.95 -3.91 43.28
N PRO A 127 4.94 -5.20 43.65
CA PRO A 127 4.28 -6.23 42.88
C PRO A 127 2.81 -5.82 42.57
N PHE A 128 2.43 -5.94 41.34
CA PHE A 128 1.06 -5.68 40.90
C PHE A 128 0.58 -6.78 39.95
N THR A 129 -0.72 -6.98 39.93
CA THR A 129 -1.36 -7.92 39.00
C THR A 129 -2.05 -7.10 37.91
N VAL A 130 -1.81 -7.48 36.66
CA VAL A 130 -2.55 -6.87 35.54
C VAL A 130 -3.96 -7.46 35.53
N GLU A 131 -4.95 -6.60 35.70
CA GLU A 131 -6.35 -7.00 35.64
C GLU A 131 -6.76 -7.40 34.22
N GLU A 132 -7.62 -8.41 34.11
CA GLU A 132 -8.15 -8.90 32.83
C GLU A 132 -8.80 -7.79 32.01
N SER A 133 -9.49 -6.86 32.67
CA SER A 133 -10.10 -5.67 32.04
C SER A 133 -9.08 -4.79 31.29
N ILE A 134 -7.83 -4.75 31.73
CA ILE A 134 -6.74 -4.01 31.06
C ILE A 134 -6.33 -4.76 29.81
N ILE A 135 -6.19 -6.09 29.90
CA ILE A 135 -5.82 -6.97 28.80
C ILE A 135 -6.90 -6.89 27.70
N GLU A 136 -8.18 -7.00 28.05
CA GLU A 136 -9.29 -6.88 27.11
C GLU A 136 -9.34 -5.53 26.41
N ARG A 137 -9.11 -4.43 27.15
CA ARG A 137 -9.05 -3.10 26.54
C ARG A 137 -7.86 -2.97 25.57
N ALA A 138 -6.70 -3.53 25.94
CA ALA A 138 -5.54 -3.54 25.07
C ALA A 138 -5.79 -4.37 23.80
N ALA A 139 -6.38 -5.55 23.91
CA ALA A 139 -6.75 -6.41 22.79
C ALA A 139 -7.72 -5.71 21.81
N LYS A 140 -8.75 -5.01 22.34
CA LYS A 140 -9.66 -4.21 21.52
C LYS A 140 -8.96 -3.05 20.79
N ARG A 141 -7.93 -2.46 21.41
CA ARG A 141 -7.13 -1.38 20.79
C ARG A 141 -6.19 -1.88 19.71
N VAL A 142 -5.61 -3.04 19.90
CA VAL A 142 -4.75 -3.69 18.88
C VAL A 142 -5.58 -3.96 17.62
N GLY A 143 -6.75 -4.59 17.77
CA GLY A 143 -7.65 -4.91 16.67
C GLY A 143 -7.02 -5.90 15.68
N GLU A 144 -7.38 -5.77 14.40
CA GLU A 144 -6.88 -6.65 13.33
C GLU A 144 -5.46 -6.22 12.90
N LEU A 145 -4.54 -7.17 12.86
CA LEU A 145 -3.15 -6.93 12.44
C LEU A 145 -3.02 -6.84 10.91
N PRO A 146 -1.95 -6.23 10.37
CA PRO A 146 -1.80 -5.97 8.93
C PRO A 146 -2.00 -7.20 8.05
N GLU A 147 -1.36 -8.33 8.37
CA GLU A 147 -1.42 -9.54 7.56
C GLU A 147 -2.84 -10.16 7.53
N ALA A 148 -3.51 -10.22 8.68
CA ALA A 148 -4.90 -10.68 8.75
C ALA A 148 -5.81 -9.77 7.93
N LYS A 149 -5.58 -8.44 8.00
CA LYS A 149 -6.32 -7.45 7.23
C LYS A 149 -6.07 -7.60 5.73
N ARG A 150 -4.84 -7.78 5.27
CA ARG A 150 -4.51 -8.05 3.86
C ARG A 150 -5.28 -9.26 3.34
N THR A 151 -5.20 -10.36 4.08
CA THR A 151 -5.90 -11.60 3.73
C THR A 151 -7.41 -11.39 3.62
N ARG A 152 -8.00 -10.66 4.58
CA ARG A 152 -9.43 -10.36 4.58
C ARG A 152 -9.83 -9.43 3.44
N LEU A 153 -9.15 -8.30 3.24
CA LEU A 153 -9.46 -7.35 2.17
C LEU A 153 -9.33 -7.97 0.77
N LYS A 154 -8.30 -8.82 0.56
CA LYS A 154 -8.15 -9.58 -0.68
C LYS A 154 -9.33 -10.50 -0.94
N LYS A 155 -9.78 -11.24 0.08
CA LYS A 155 -10.91 -12.18 -0.02
C LYS A 155 -12.25 -11.47 -0.17
N GLU A 156 -12.47 -10.41 0.59
CA GLU A 156 -13.76 -9.70 0.67
C GLU A 156 -14.01 -8.82 -0.56
N TYR A 157 -12.98 -8.09 -1.00
CA TYR A 157 -13.11 -7.10 -2.07
C TYR A 157 -12.47 -7.52 -3.39
N GLY A 158 -11.81 -8.67 -3.46
CA GLY A 158 -11.16 -9.19 -4.66
C GLY A 158 -10.00 -8.31 -5.15
N LEU A 159 -9.28 -7.68 -4.22
CA LEU A 159 -8.14 -6.81 -4.49
C LEU A 159 -6.88 -7.64 -4.81
N SER A 160 -5.93 -7.03 -5.53
CA SER A 160 -4.62 -7.64 -5.78
C SER A 160 -3.72 -7.59 -4.53
N ASP A 161 -2.65 -8.40 -4.51
CA ASP A 161 -1.67 -8.35 -3.41
C ASP A 161 -1.05 -6.96 -3.28
N PHE A 162 -0.69 -6.33 -4.39
CA PHE A 162 -0.17 -4.97 -4.41
C PHE A 162 -1.14 -3.94 -3.83
N ASP A 163 -2.43 -4.02 -4.19
CA ASP A 163 -3.44 -3.09 -3.70
C ASP A 163 -3.61 -3.20 -2.18
N VAL A 164 -3.74 -4.45 -1.67
CA VAL A 164 -3.93 -4.65 -0.23
C VAL A 164 -2.69 -4.28 0.58
N GLU A 165 -1.49 -4.53 0.05
CA GLU A 165 -0.23 -4.14 0.69
C GLU A 165 -0.14 -2.61 0.82
N THR A 166 -0.44 -1.90 -0.26
CA THR A 166 -0.43 -0.43 -0.27
C THR A 166 -1.52 0.16 0.64
N LEU A 167 -2.75 -0.35 0.57
CA LEU A 167 -3.86 0.12 1.41
C LEU A 167 -3.64 -0.16 2.90
N THR A 168 -2.89 -1.20 3.24
CA THR A 168 -2.57 -1.55 4.63
C THR A 168 -1.21 -1.04 5.11
N SER A 169 -0.52 -0.21 4.32
CA SER A 169 0.76 0.38 4.69
C SER A 169 0.69 1.24 5.98
N SER A 170 -0.50 1.74 6.31
CA SER A 170 -0.80 2.32 7.61
C SER A 170 -2.20 1.95 8.07
N ARG A 171 -2.41 1.93 9.40
CA ARG A 171 -3.72 1.66 9.99
C ARG A 171 -4.76 2.68 9.55
N ASP A 172 -4.38 3.95 9.51
CA ASP A 172 -5.29 5.05 9.21
C ASP A 172 -5.76 4.98 7.76
N LEU A 173 -4.87 4.65 6.81
CA LEU A 173 -5.23 4.45 5.41
C LEU A 173 -6.16 3.24 5.23
N ALA A 174 -5.85 2.12 5.89
CA ALA A 174 -6.69 0.93 5.81
C ALA A 174 -8.11 1.18 6.34
N MET A 175 -8.25 1.84 7.48
CA MET A 175 -9.56 2.20 8.05
C MET A 175 -10.31 3.17 7.14
N TRP A 176 -9.61 4.16 6.60
CA TRP A 176 -10.18 5.14 5.68
C TRP A 176 -10.72 4.49 4.40
N PHE A 177 -9.96 3.53 3.84
CA PHE A 177 -10.42 2.73 2.70
C PHE A 177 -11.66 1.90 3.05
N GLU A 178 -11.65 1.19 4.18
CA GLU A 178 -12.79 0.34 4.58
C GLU A 178 -14.07 1.16 4.77
N GLU A 179 -13.96 2.35 5.37
CA GLU A 179 -15.09 3.26 5.53
C GLU A 179 -15.60 3.76 4.17
N ALA A 180 -14.71 4.12 3.24
CA ALA A 180 -15.09 4.49 1.89
C ALA A 180 -15.74 3.33 1.12
N ALA A 181 -15.18 2.13 1.21
CA ALA A 181 -15.67 0.93 0.55
C ALA A 181 -17.05 0.51 1.06
N ALA A 182 -17.32 0.66 2.36
CA ALA A 182 -18.62 0.36 2.94
C ALA A 182 -19.76 1.22 2.36
N GLY A 183 -19.46 2.41 1.87
CA GLY A 183 -20.43 3.32 1.24
C GLY A 183 -20.67 3.05 -0.25
N THR A 184 -20.03 2.05 -0.85
CA THR A 184 -20.09 1.77 -2.30
C THR A 184 -20.45 0.32 -2.59
N LYS A 185 -20.88 0.05 -3.83
CA LYS A 185 -21.05 -1.32 -4.35
C LYS A 185 -19.79 -1.82 -5.08
N ASP A 186 -18.89 -0.92 -5.46
CA ASP A 186 -17.65 -1.23 -6.17
C ASP A 186 -16.44 -0.82 -5.32
N ALA A 187 -16.10 -1.67 -4.35
CA ALA A 187 -14.90 -1.48 -3.51
C ALA A 187 -13.60 -1.48 -4.32
N LYS A 188 -13.58 -2.18 -5.46
CA LYS A 188 -12.40 -2.22 -6.33
C LYS A 188 -12.15 -0.87 -7.01
N ARG A 189 -13.20 -0.22 -7.49
CA ARG A 189 -13.11 1.16 -8.02
C ARG A 189 -12.73 2.14 -6.91
N THR A 190 -13.28 1.97 -5.71
CA THR A 190 -12.94 2.77 -4.53
C THR A 190 -11.44 2.65 -4.23
N ALA A 191 -10.91 1.43 -4.17
CA ALA A 191 -9.48 1.18 -4.00
C ALA A 191 -8.66 1.87 -5.09
N ASN A 192 -9.06 1.73 -6.35
CA ASN A 192 -8.34 2.31 -7.49
C ASN A 192 -8.25 3.84 -7.40
N ILE A 193 -9.36 4.54 -7.09
CA ILE A 193 -9.33 6.01 -6.92
C ILE A 193 -8.42 6.42 -5.76
N ILE A 194 -8.45 5.70 -4.64
CA ILE A 194 -7.59 5.99 -3.50
C ILE A 194 -6.11 5.78 -3.87
N LEU A 195 -5.78 4.66 -4.51
CA LEU A 195 -4.41 4.28 -4.84
C LEU A 195 -3.81 5.18 -5.93
N THR A 196 -4.59 5.50 -6.98
CA THR A 196 -4.05 6.20 -8.16
C THR A 196 -4.18 7.71 -8.09
N GLU A 197 -5.26 8.23 -7.51
CA GLU A 197 -5.52 9.67 -7.51
C GLU A 197 -5.19 10.28 -6.12
N LEU A 198 -5.74 9.71 -5.03
CA LEU A 198 -5.59 10.29 -3.70
C LEU A 198 -4.16 10.14 -3.17
N LEU A 199 -3.60 8.92 -3.18
CA LEU A 199 -2.24 8.70 -2.68
C LEU A 199 -1.19 9.39 -3.56
N ALA A 200 -1.39 9.47 -4.88
CA ALA A 200 -0.50 10.23 -5.74
C ALA A 200 -0.42 11.69 -5.32
N LYS A 201 -1.57 12.30 -5.02
CA LYS A 201 -1.64 13.71 -4.55
C LYS A 201 -1.01 13.89 -3.18
N LEU A 202 -1.30 12.99 -2.24
CA LEU A 202 -0.70 13.03 -0.89
C LEU A 202 0.81 12.89 -0.93
N ASN A 203 1.34 11.98 -1.77
CA ASN A 203 2.78 11.79 -1.95
C ASN A 203 3.46 13.03 -2.56
N GLU A 204 2.83 13.65 -3.56
CA GLU A 204 3.32 14.90 -4.17
C GLU A 204 3.44 16.01 -3.10
N GLU A 205 2.44 16.12 -2.22
CA GLU A 205 2.38 17.12 -1.17
C GLU A 205 3.11 16.72 0.13
N LYS A 206 3.70 15.52 0.18
CA LYS A 206 4.33 14.93 1.39
C LYS A 206 3.39 14.90 2.60
N LYS A 207 2.12 14.60 2.35
CA LYS A 207 1.05 14.48 3.34
C LYS A 207 0.66 13.03 3.58
N THR A 208 -0.01 12.78 4.68
CA THR A 208 -0.61 11.49 5.05
C THR A 208 -2.13 11.52 4.83
N ILE A 209 -2.79 10.37 4.95
CA ILE A 209 -4.25 10.30 4.86
C ILE A 209 -4.95 11.11 5.97
N SER A 210 -4.27 11.34 7.10
CA SER A 210 -4.81 12.15 8.20
C SER A 210 -4.81 13.65 7.91
N ASP A 211 -4.06 14.10 6.91
CA ASP A 211 -3.93 15.51 6.53
C ASP A 211 -4.90 15.90 5.40
N VAL A 212 -5.66 14.92 4.87
CA VAL A 212 -6.57 15.18 3.76
C VAL A 212 -7.82 15.92 4.24
N ASN A 213 -8.29 16.86 3.43
CA ASN A 213 -9.45 17.70 3.74
C ASN A 213 -10.81 17.10 3.34
N ILE A 214 -10.81 15.92 2.71
CA ILE A 214 -12.00 15.17 2.35
C ILE A 214 -12.16 13.94 3.25
N THR A 215 -13.38 13.42 3.35
CA THR A 215 -13.70 12.23 4.15
C THR A 215 -13.92 11.00 3.26
N PRO A 216 -13.91 9.77 3.82
CA PRO A 216 -14.27 8.56 3.08
C PRO A 216 -15.61 8.68 2.31
N ALA A 217 -16.59 9.37 2.89
CA ALA A 217 -17.90 9.60 2.27
C ALA A 217 -17.82 10.35 0.94
N HIS A 218 -16.86 11.25 0.77
CA HIS A 218 -16.64 11.94 -0.51
C HIS A 218 -16.26 10.97 -1.62
N ILE A 219 -15.38 10.01 -1.33
CA ILE A 219 -15.00 8.99 -2.32
C ILE A 219 -16.17 8.04 -2.60
N SER A 220 -16.89 7.63 -1.56
CA SER A 220 -18.08 6.78 -1.72
C SER A 220 -19.10 7.43 -2.66
N GLU A 221 -19.41 8.70 -2.44
CA GLU A 221 -20.35 9.43 -3.26
C GLU A 221 -19.86 9.63 -4.71
N LEU A 222 -18.55 9.90 -4.89
CA LEU A 222 -17.95 10.01 -6.22
C LEU A 222 -18.03 8.68 -6.99
N VAL A 223 -17.66 7.56 -6.34
CA VAL A 223 -17.77 6.23 -6.94
C VAL A 223 -19.20 5.92 -7.32
N ASN A 224 -20.15 6.16 -6.41
CA ASN A 224 -21.58 5.93 -6.67
C ASN A 224 -22.12 6.80 -7.83
N ALA A 225 -21.64 8.04 -7.97
CA ALA A 225 -22.03 8.91 -9.08
C ALA A 225 -21.51 8.40 -10.43
N ILE A 226 -20.30 7.81 -10.46
CA ILE A 226 -19.72 7.20 -11.66
C ILE A 226 -20.44 5.88 -11.99
N ASP A 227 -20.68 5.02 -11.00
CA ASP A 227 -21.29 3.70 -11.19
C ASP A 227 -22.76 3.80 -11.60
N SER A 228 -23.48 4.79 -11.08
CA SER A 228 -24.85 5.10 -11.52
C SER A 228 -24.91 5.82 -12.87
N LYS A 229 -23.75 6.07 -13.52
CA LYS A 229 -23.64 6.83 -14.78
C LYS A 229 -24.17 8.25 -14.70
N LYS A 230 -24.27 8.81 -13.50
CA LYS A 230 -24.64 10.23 -13.31
C LYS A 230 -23.56 11.15 -13.86
N ILE A 231 -22.29 10.73 -13.79
CA ILE A 231 -21.15 11.36 -14.43
C ILE A 231 -20.29 10.31 -15.12
N SER A 232 -19.50 10.71 -16.12
CA SER A 232 -18.50 9.86 -16.75
C SER A 232 -17.25 9.74 -15.88
N SER A 233 -16.41 8.70 -16.12
CA SER A 233 -15.12 8.56 -15.42
C SER A 233 -14.18 9.76 -15.63
N ALA A 234 -14.23 10.39 -16.82
CA ALA A 234 -13.46 11.60 -17.10
C ALA A 234 -13.92 12.79 -16.24
N GLN A 235 -15.23 12.98 -16.11
CA GLN A 235 -15.80 13.99 -15.22
C GLN A 235 -15.51 13.67 -13.75
N GLY A 236 -15.47 12.38 -13.38
CA GLY A 236 -15.09 11.94 -12.05
C GLY A 236 -13.71 12.46 -11.61
N LYS A 237 -12.73 12.49 -12.52
CA LYS A 237 -11.40 13.07 -12.24
C LYS A 237 -11.46 14.59 -11.99
N ILE A 238 -12.29 15.30 -12.74
CA ILE A 238 -12.47 16.75 -12.54
C ILE A 238 -13.15 17.02 -11.19
N VAL A 239 -14.19 16.24 -10.86
CA VAL A 239 -14.87 16.32 -9.57
C VAL A 239 -13.91 16.02 -8.43
N PHE A 240 -13.09 14.97 -8.56
CA PHE A 240 -12.09 14.59 -7.55
C PHE A 240 -11.09 15.73 -7.28
N ALA A 241 -10.53 16.35 -8.33
CA ALA A 241 -9.63 17.49 -8.17
C ALA A 241 -10.30 18.64 -7.42
N LYS A 242 -11.53 19.00 -7.78
CA LYS A 242 -12.30 20.05 -7.10
C LYS A 242 -12.69 19.70 -5.66
N MET A 243 -12.91 18.42 -5.35
CA MET A 243 -13.12 17.96 -3.98
C MET A 243 -11.92 18.28 -3.10
N LEU A 244 -10.70 17.99 -3.59
CA LEU A 244 -9.47 18.27 -2.83
C LEU A 244 -9.24 19.77 -2.62
N GLU A 245 -9.60 20.61 -3.60
CA GLU A 245 -9.48 22.07 -3.51
C GLU A 245 -10.49 22.70 -2.57
N THR A 246 -11.74 22.23 -2.61
CA THR A 246 -12.88 22.93 -1.98
C THR A 246 -13.47 22.24 -0.77
N ALA A 247 -13.11 20.96 -0.53
CA ALA A 247 -13.72 20.07 0.45
C ALA A 247 -15.26 19.93 0.32
N LYS A 248 -15.83 20.24 -0.89
CA LYS A 248 -17.24 20.08 -1.18
C LYS A 248 -17.56 18.63 -1.56
N MET A 249 -18.78 18.20 -1.24
CA MET A 249 -19.29 16.89 -1.65
C MET A 249 -19.40 16.80 -3.17
N PRO A 250 -19.19 15.61 -3.78
CA PRO A 250 -19.33 15.38 -5.22
C PRO A 250 -20.65 15.88 -5.79
N SER A 251 -21.78 15.64 -5.13
CA SER A 251 -23.10 16.08 -5.58
C SER A 251 -23.21 17.60 -5.71
N GLN A 252 -22.56 18.35 -4.80
CA GLN A 252 -22.54 19.80 -4.87
C GLN A 252 -21.73 20.29 -6.07
N ILE A 253 -20.54 19.71 -6.28
CA ILE A 253 -19.66 20.05 -7.41
C ILE A 253 -20.32 19.70 -8.73
N ILE A 254 -20.90 18.49 -8.85
CA ILE A 254 -21.62 18.04 -10.05
C ILE A 254 -22.74 19.00 -10.41
N LYS A 255 -23.50 19.46 -9.42
CA LYS A 255 -24.60 20.42 -9.61
C LYS A 255 -24.10 21.80 -9.99
N GLU A 256 -23.11 22.35 -9.30
CA GLU A 256 -22.55 23.68 -9.56
C GLU A 256 -21.94 23.76 -10.95
N GLU A 257 -21.28 22.71 -11.43
CA GLU A 257 -20.63 22.63 -12.72
C GLU A 257 -21.57 22.13 -13.86
N GLY A 258 -22.78 21.75 -13.51
CA GLY A 258 -23.76 21.21 -14.48
C GLY A 258 -23.22 19.98 -15.21
N MET A 259 -22.53 19.09 -14.49
CA MET A 259 -21.83 17.91 -15.04
C MET A 259 -22.72 16.68 -15.19
N GLU A 260 -23.99 16.75 -14.82
CA GLU A 260 -24.90 15.59 -14.94
C GLU A 260 -24.96 15.09 -16.38
N VAL A 261 -24.79 13.80 -16.57
CA VAL A 261 -24.89 13.14 -17.88
C VAL A 261 -26.35 13.27 -18.36
N VAL A 262 -26.53 13.85 -19.51
CA VAL A 262 -27.83 13.89 -20.17
C VAL A 262 -28.16 12.49 -20.66
N SER A 263 -29.14 11.86 -20.02
CA SER A 263 -29.66 10.54 -20.40
C SER A 263 -31.01 10.68 -21.15
N ASP A 264 -31.43 11.90 -21.47
CA ASP A 264 -32.63 12.13 -22.28
C ASP A 264 -32.33 11.78 -23.75
N ASN A 265 -33.02 10.76 -24.24
CA ASN A 265 -32.89 10.27 -25.61
C ASN A 265 -33.11 11.39 -26.64
N ASN A 266 -34.06 12.27 -26.41
CA ASN A 266 -34.39 13.36 -27.36
C ASN A 266 -33.26 14.41 -27.42
N ALA A 267 -32.66 14.74 -26.29
CA ALA A 267 -31.53 15.67 -26.22
C ALA A 267 -30.26 15.12 -26.88
N ILE A 268 -29.98 13.84 -26.66
CA ILE A 268 -28.82 13.17 -27.29
C ILE A 268 -29.09 12.99 -28.79
N GLU A 269 -30.31 12.64 -29.18
CA GLU A 269 -30.72 12.49 -30.59
C GLU A 269 -30.54 13.78 -31.39
N ALA A 270 -30.92 14.94 -30.83
CA ALA A 270 -30.70 16.23 -31.45
C ALA A 270 -29.21 16.54 -31.68
N ILE A 271 -28.35 16.17 -30.75
CA ILE A 271 -26.89 16.33 -30.89
C ILE A 271 -26.34 15.37 -31.95
N VAL A 272 -26.83 14.13 -31.99
CA VAL A 272 -26.46 13.13 -33.01
C VAL A 272 -26.84 13.62 -34.38
N ASP A 273 -28.06 14.14 -34.58
CA ASP A 273 -28.53 14.69 -35.86
C ASP A 273 -27.64 15.83 -36.32
N LYS A 274 -27.29 16.75 -35.43
CA LYS A 274 -26.39 17.86 -35.73
C LYS A 274 -25.01 17.38 -36.17
N VAL A 275 -24.43 16.39 -35.44
CA VAL A 275 -23.13 15.83 -35.75
C VAL A 275 -23.14 15.07 -37.08
N ILE A 276 -24.17 14.29 -37.37
CA ILE A 276 -24.30 13.55 -38.63
C ILE A 276 -24.43 14.53 -39.80
N SER A 277 -25.28 15.55 -39.67
CA SER A 277 -25.49 16.56 -40.72
C SER A 277 -24.24 17.41 -41.00
N ALA A 278 -23.41 17.66 -39.98
CA ALA A 278 -22.17 18.42 -40.12
C ALA A 278 -21.01 17.59 -40.71
N ASN A 279 -21.15 16.27 -40.85
CA ASN A 279 -20.05 15.37 -41.21
C ASN A 279 -20.41 14.41 -42.36
N GLU A 280 -20.91 14.93 -43.46
CA GLU A 280 -21.37 14.17 -44.66
C GLU A 280 -20.30 13.19 -45.19
N LYS A 281 -19.03 13.57 -45.17
CA LYS A 281 -17.93 12.70 -45.60
C LYS A 281 -17.80 11.44 -44.69
N ALA A 282 -17.95 11.59 -43.39
CA ALA A 282 -17.92 10.49 -42.46
C ALA A 282 -19.10 9.54 -42.66
N VAL A 283 -20.28 10.09 -42.95
CA VAL A 283 -21.48 9.31 -43.31
C VAL A 283 -21.26 8.51 -44.59
N SER A 284 -20.67 9.11 -45.62
CA SER A 284 -20.31 8.43 -46.87
C SER A 284 -19.29 7.32 -46.67
N ASP A 285 -18.27 7.56 -45.83
CA ASP A 285 -17.27 6.57 -45.48
C ASP A 285 -17.86 5.37 -44.73
N PHE A 286 -18.82 5.60 -43.82
CA PHE A 286 -19.57 4.53 -43.16
C PHE A 286 -20.36 3.68 -44.13
N LYS A 287 -21.10 4.31 -45.06
CA LYS A 287 -21.85 3.62 -46.12
C LYS A 287 -20.96 2.82 -47.08
N SER A 288 -19.69 3.20 -47.23
CA SER A 288 -18.69 2.46 -47.99
C SER A 288 -18.07 1.29 -47.25
N GLY A 289 -18.52 0.97 -46.01
CA GLY A 289 -18.06 -0.16 -45.17
C GLY A 289 -16.93 0.16 -44.18
N LYS A 290 -16.54 1.40 -44.02
CA LYS A 290 -15.49 1.80 -43.04
C LYS A 290 -16.10 1.93 -41.64
N THR A 291 -16.12 0.84 -40.88
CA THR A 291 -16.72 0.79 -39.53
C THR A 291 -16.01 1.67 -38.49
N ASN A 292 -14.72 2.00 -38.67
CA ASN A 292 -13.93 2.83 -37.74
C ASN A 292 -14.50 4.25 -37.59
N VAL A 293 -15.29 4.71 -38.57
CA VAL A 293 -15.91 6.04 -38.56
C VAL A 293 -16.97 6.16 -37.45
N LEU A 294 -17.62 5.06 -37.04
CA LEU A 294 -18.59 5.04 -35.95
C LEU A 294 -17.98 5.56 -34.64
N GLY A 295 -16.81 5.06 -34.28
CA GLY A 295 -16.09 5.51 -33.05
C GLY A 295 -15.72 6.99 -33.10
N TRP A 296 -15.33 7.48 -34.29
CA TRP A 296 -15.01 8.89 -34.51
C TRP A 296 -16.24 9.79 -34.37
N LEU A 297 -17.38 9.42 -34.97
CA LEU A 297 -18.65 10.15 -34.85
C LEU A 297 -19.16 10.20 -33.41
N VAL A 298 -19.07 9.08 -32.66
CA VAL A 298 -19.37 9.06 -31.23
C VAL A 298 -18.46 10.05 -30.46
N GLY A 299 -17.17 10.12 -30.81
CA GLY A 299 -16.25 11.10 -30.26
C GLY A 299 -16.69 12.56 -30.54
N GLN A 300 -17.24 12.86 -31.74
CA GLN A 300 -17.77 14.18 -32.05
C GLN A 300 -19.06 14.50 -31.26
N VAL A 301 -19.96 13.52 -31.07
CA VAL A 301 -21.13 13.67 -30.19
C VAL A 301 -20.70 13.95 -28.74
N MET A 302 -19.70 13.24 -28.25
CA MET A 302 -19.14 13.50 -26.91
C MET A 302 -18.55 14.90 -26.80
N LYS A 303 -17.84 15.36 -27.82
CA LYS A 303 -17.28 16.72 -27.86
C LYS A 303 -18.36 17.79 -27.89
N GLU A 304 -19.37 17.63 -28.75
CA GLU A 304 -20.48 18.60 -28.91
C GLU A 304 -21.37 18.66 -27.67
N SER A 305 -21.54 17.53 -26.97
CA SER A 305 -22.23 17.46 -25.68
C SER A 305 -21.40 17.94 -24.50
N HIS A 306 -20.16 18.39 -24.71
CA HIS A 306 -19.20 18.72 -23.64
C HIS A 306 -19.00 17.56 -22.62
N GLY A 307 -19.02 16.31 -23.12
CA GLY A 307 -18.91 15.12 -22.29
C GLY A 307 -20.16 14.75 -21.49
N LYS A 308 -21.30 15.41 -21.75
CA LYS A 308 -22.56 15.18 -21.03
C LYS A 308 -23.43 14.08 -21.64
N ALA A 309 -23.22 13.67 -22.89
CA ALA A 309 -23.95 12.56 -23.49
C ALA A 309 -23.50 11.22 -22.90
N ASN A 310 -24.45 10.29 -22.69
CA ASN A 310 -24.10 8.92 -22.34
C ASN A 310 -23.42 8.25 -23.54
N PRO A 311 -22.16 7.77 -23.44
CA PRO A 311 -21.42 7.22 -24.59
C PRO A 311 -22.07 5.99 -25.22
N ALA A 312 -22.72 5.14 -24.44
CA ALA A 312 -23.38 3.93 -24.91
C ALA A 312 -24.65 4.31 -25.73
N MET A 313 -25.45 5.23 -25.20
CA MET A 313 -26.64 5.76 -25.89
C MET A 313 -26.25 6.54 -27.14
N ALA A 314 -25.19 7.36 -27.07
CA ALA A 314 -24.67 8.09 -28.24
C ALA A 314 -24.24 7.11 -29.34
N LYS A 315 -23.55 6.02 -29.00
CA LYS A 315 -23.17 5.00 -29.97
C LYS A 315 -24.37 4.33 -30.62
N GLU A 316 -25.33 3.90 -29.81
CA GLU A 316 -26.56 3.25 -30.30
C GLU A 316 -27.36 4.15 -31.23
N LEU A 317 -27.51 5.42 -30.84
CA LEU A 317 -28.25 6.40 -31.66
C LEU A 317 -27.52 6.75 -32.97
N VAL A 318 -26.20 6.92 -32.95
CA VAL A 318 -25.37 7.14 -34.14
C VAL A 318 -25.49 5.94 -35.09
N GLU A 319 -25.33 4.71 -34.57
CA GLU A 319 -25.42 3.49 -35.34
C GLU A 319 -26.81 3.31 -35.99
N LYS A 320 -27.87 3.53 -35.21
CA LYS A 320 -29.26 3.47 -35.67
C LYS A 320 -29.54 4.51 -36.78
N LYS A 321 -29.09 5.74 -36.59
CA LYS A 321 -29.29 6.81 -37.58
C LYS A 321 -28.47 6.58 -38.84
N LEU A 322 -27.23 6.14 -38.76
CA LEU A 322 -26.40 5.81 -39.92
C LEU A 322 -26.96 4.62 -40.73
N SER A 323 -27.56 3.64 -40.04
CA SER A 323 -28.16 2.47 -40.67
C SER A 323 -29.52 2.81 -41.35
N ALA A 324 -30.14 3.92 -40.97
CA ALA A 324 -31.40 4.38 -41.54
C ALA A 324 -31.22 5.34 -42.75
N LEU A 325 -30.00 5.83 -42.97
CA LEU A 325 -29.59 6.67 -44.08
C LEU A 325 -29.05 5.85 -45.25
#